data_373da319f7d93eade9052732bddac704
#
_entry.id   373da319f7d93eade9052732bddac704
#
_cell.length_a   1.000
_cell.length_b   1.000
_cell.length_c   1.000
_cell.angle_alpha   90.00
_cell.angle_beta   90.00
_cell.angle_gamma   90.00
#
_symmetry.space_group_name_H-M   'P 1'
#
loop_
_entity.id
_entity.type
_entity.pdbx_description
1 polymer ?
#
loop_
_entity_poly.entity_id
_entity_poly.type
_entity_poly.pdbx_seq_one_letter_code
_entity_poly.pdbx_strand_id
1 'polypeptide(L)'
;ASGTKYYPKGLQEKWSQKDPITHFEEKILNEKLLKKTEVEEIKLQLKKEISEAWKKAERAPKITPNKAVEIEDIYAPFAQQSEIKEHKNKSELRLIDAIKNGIDQALEKFPELVIMGQDIAEYGGVFKATEGMVEKYGKDRVRNTPLCESAIVGAALGLSIRGKKAIMEMQFADFVTVGFNQIVNNLAKLHYRWGENADVVIRMPTGAGVGAGPFHSQSNEAWFFHTPGLKIVYPSNPADAKGLLLAAIEDPNPVMVFEHKALYRSLSGGVSNDYYTTPI
;
A
#
# COMPACT_ATOMS: atom_id res chain seq x y z
N ALA A 1 -21.29 -14.74 -13.97
CA ALA A 1 -22.55 -14.16 -13.59
C ALA A 1 -23.56 -15.26 -13.32
N SER A 2 -24.05 -15.31 -12.12
CA SER A 2 -25.11 -16.23 -11.70
C SER A 2 -26.44 -15.80 -12.31
N GLY A 3 -27.26 -16.79 -12.68
CA GLY A 3 -28.63 -16.50 -13.14
C GLY A 3 -29.48 -15.80 -12.07
N THR A 4 -30.58 -15.24 -12.49
CA THR A 4 -31.49 -14.48 -11.61
C THR A 4 -32.59 -15.35 -10.97
N LYS A 5 -32.49 -16.67 -11.12
CA LYS A 5 -33.52 -17.63 -10.65
C LYS A 5 -33.83 -17.58 -9.14
N TYR A 6 -32.88 -17.07 -8.34
CA TYR A 6 -33.03 -16.96 -6.89
C TYR A 6 -33.58 -15.59 -6.44
N TYR A 7 -33.81 -14.67 -7.37
CA TYR A 7 -34.42 -13.39 -7.02
C TYR A 7 -35.92 -13.54 -6.80
N PRO A 8 -36.48 -12.85 -5.80
CA PRO A 8 -37.95 -12.76 -5.67
C PRO A 8 -38.55 -12.19 -6.94
N LYS A 9 -39.75 -12.69 -7.31
CA LYS A 9 -40.49 -12.17 -8.46
C LYS A 9 -40.75 -10.69 -8.26
N GLY A 10 -40.59 -9.87 -9.31
CA GLY A 10 -40.81 -8.45 -9.29
C GLY A 10 -39.68 -7.61 -8.67
N LEU A 11 -38.62 -8.22 -8.16
CA LEU A 11 -37.48 -7.48 -7.57
C LEU A 11 -36.74 -6.64 -8.61
N GLN A 12 -36.50 -7.19 -9.78
CA GLN A 12 -35.82 -6.46 -10.87
C GLN A 12 -36.64 -5.29 -11.37
N GLU A 13 -37.95 -5.49 -11.57
CA GLU A 13 -38.88 -4.43 -11.98
C GLU A 13 -38.93 -3.30 -10.94
N LYS A 14 -38.97 -3.66 -9.66
CA LYS A 14 -38.96 -2.68 -8.57
C LYS A 14 -37.68 -1.84 -8.57
N TRP A 15 -36.50 -2.48 -8.81
CA TRP A 15 -35.23 -1.78 -8.82
C TRP A 15 -34.96 -1.03 -10.12
N SER A 16 -35.49 -1.49 -11.27
CA SER A 16 -35.39 -0.77 -12.54
C SER A 16 -36.05 0.59 -12.50
N GLN A 17 -37.11 0.76 -11.69
CA GLN A 17 -37.73 2.06 -11.45
C GLN A 17 -36.84 3.04 -10.68
N LYS A 18 -35.73 2.54 -10.09
CA LYS A 18 -34.73 3.33 -9.36
C LYS A 18 -33.39 3.38 -10.11
N ASP A 19 -33.41 3.14 -11.42
CA ASP A 19 -32.18 3.19 -12.24
C ASP A 19 -31.55 4.58 -12.14
N PRO A 20 -30.28 4.68 -11.68
CA PRO A 20 -29.60 5.95 -11.50
C PRO A 20 -29.37 6.69 -12.83
N ILE A 21 -29.23 5.97 -13.94
CA ILE A 21 -29.04 6.59 -15.27
C ILE A 21 -30.32 7.29 -15.71
N THR A 22 -31.46 6.60 -15.58
CA THR A 22 -32.78 7.17 -15.91
C THR A 22 -33.09 8.41 -15.07
N HIS A 23 -32.90 8.31 -13.75
CA HIS A 23 -33.11 9.44 -12.86
C HIS A 23 -32.18 10.61 -13.12
N PHE A 24 -30.92 10.35 -13.47
CA PHE A 24 -29.97 11.40 -13.78
C PHE A 24 -30.30 12.08 -15.12
N GLU A 25 -30.73 11.31 -16.11
CA GLU A 25 -31.22 11.86 -17.38
C GLU A 25 -32.43 12.75 -17.18
N GLU A 26 -33.44 12.30 -16.40
CA GLU A 26 -34.61 13.11 -16.04
C GLU A 26 -34.19 14.40 -15.34
N LYS A 27 -33.24 14.34 -14.41
CA LYS A 27 -32.71 15.52 -13.75
C LYS A 27 -32.06 16.51 -14.71
N ILE A 28 -31.19 16.05 -15.61
CA ILE A 28 -30.52 16.88 -16.62
C ILE A 28 -31.55 17.60 -17.52
N LEU A 29 -32.59 16.87 -17.93
CA LEU A 29 -33.65 17.43 -18.79
C LEU A 29 -34.55 18.43 -18.03
N ASN A 30 -34.91 18.11 -16.81
CA ASN A 30 -35.74 18.97 -15.95
C ASN A 30 -35.04 20.28 -15.57
N GLU A 31 -33.75 20.20 -15.26
CA GLU A 31 -32.90 21.36 -14.96
C GLU A 31 -32.45 22.11 -16.23
N LYS A 32 -32.86 21.64 -17.42
CA LYS A 32 -32.51 22.23 -18.75
C LYS A 32 -31.02 22.38 -18.98
N LEU A 33 -30.19 21.48 -18.41
CA LEU A 33 -28.75 21.44 -18.61
C LEU A 33 -28.39 20.96 -20.03
N LEU A 34 -29.18 20.03 -20.57
CA LEU A 34 -29.11 19.56 -21.95
C LEU A 34 -30.51 19.47 -22.55
N LYS A 35 -30.62 19.58 -23.87
CA LYS A 35 -31.84 19.27 -24.61
C LYS A 35 -31.94 17.76 -24.85
N LYS A 36 -33.17 17.28 -25.03
CA LYS A 36 -33.40 15.86 -25.33
C LYS A 36 -32.63 15.38 -26.56
N THR A 37 -32.53 16.22 -27.59
CA THR A 37 -31.75 15.93 -28.81
C THR A 37 -30.26 15.71 -28.50
N GLU A 38 -29.67 16.54 -27.65
CA GLU A 38 -28.28 16.42 -27.25
C GLU A 38 -28.02 15.13 -26.44
N VAL A 39 -28.94 14.74 -25.56
CA VAL A 39 -28.88 13.47 -24.83
C VAL A 39 -28.92 12.26 -25.79
N GLU A 40 -29.81 12.28 -26.79
CA GLU A 40 -29.91 11.22 -27.78
C GLU A 40 -28.68 11.18 -28.71
N GLU A 41 -28.11 12.31 -29.06
CA GLU A 41 -26.83 12.38 -29.80
C GLU A 41 -25.69 11.77 -29.02
N ILE A 42 -25.57 12.08 -27.70
CA ILE A 42 -24.56 11.48 -26.81
C ILE A 42 -24.73 9.95 -26.75
N LYS A 43 -25.98 9.47 -26.56
CA LYS A 43 -26.24 8.03 -26.53
C LYS A 43 -25.86 7.35 -27.86
N LEU A 44 -26.17 7.97 -28.97
CA LEU A 44 -25.83 7.42 -30.28
C LEU A 44 -24.32 7.39 -30.50
N GLN A 45 -23.63 8.47 -30.13
CA GLN A 45 -22.16 8.54 -30.19
C GLN A 45 -21.51 7.46 -29.32
N LEU A 46 -21.89 7.32 -28.07
CA LEU A 46 -21.38 6.30 -27.17
C LEU A 46 -21.63 4.87 -27.70
N LYS A 47 -22.83 4.62 -28.24
CA LYS A 47 -23.15 3.32 -28.85
C LYS A 47 -22.24 3.01 -30.05
N LYS A 48 -21.93 4.02 -30.86
CA LYS A 48 -21.01 3.89 -31.99
C LYS A 48 -19.59 3.58 -31.51
N GLU A 49 -19.08 4.35 -30.53
CA GLU A 49 -17.76 4.15 -29.96
C GLU A 49 -17.59 2.76 -29.35
N ILE A 50 -18.56 2.29 -28.58
CA ILE A 50 -18.58 0.94 -28.00
C ILE A 50 -18.54 -0.12 -29.11
N SER A 51 -19.34 0.05 -30.15
CA SER A 51 -19.38 -0.90 -31.28
C SER A 51 -18.06 -0.94 -32.05
N GLU A 52 -17.43 0.21 -32.26
CA GLU A 52 -16.12 0.29 -32.92
C GLU A 52 -15.01 -0.30 -32.06
N ALA A 53 -14.99 -0.01 -30.76
CA ALA A 53 -14.06 -0.60 -29.80
C ALA A 53 -14.20 -2.13 -29.72
N TRP A 54 -15.43 -2.64 -29.70
CA TRP A 54 -15.70 -4.07 -29.75
C TRP A 54 -15.13 -4.73 -31.01
N LYS A 55 -15.45 -4.18 -32.21
CA LYS A 55 -14.95 -4.68 -33.47
C LYS A 55 -13.41 -4.65 -33.55
N LYS A 56 -12.78 -3.61 -32.97
CA LYS A 56 -11.32 -3.51 -32.88
C LYS A 56 -10.75 -4.63 -32.00
N ALA A 57 -11.34 -4.86 -30.85
CA ALA A 57 -10.91 -5.94 -29.92
C ALA A 57 -11.11 -7.33 -30.55
N GLU A 58 -12.23 -7.55 -31.22
CA GLU A 58 -12.53 -8.83 -31.90
C GLU A 58 -11.55 -9.17 -33.04
N ARG A 59 -11.04 -8.14 -33.73
CA ARG A 59 -10.05 -8.28 -34.81
C ARG A 59 -8.61 -8.29 -34.32
N ALA A 60 -8.38 -8.01 -33.05
CA ALA A 60 -7.03 -8.00 -32.48
C ALA A 60 -6.40 -9.40 -32.56
N PRO A 61 -5.09 -9.51 -32.80
CA PRO A 61 -4.41 -10.79 -32.78
C PRO A 61 -4.56 -11.44 -31.41
N LYS A 62 -4.65 -12.77 -31.38
CA LYS A 62 -4.68 -13.52 -30.12
C LYS A 62 -3.38 -13.27 -29.35
N ILE A 63 -3.50 -12.99 -28.05
CA ILE A 63 -2.36 -12.83 -27.16
C ILE A 63 -1.61 -14.15 -27.08
N THR A 64 -0.32 -14.13 -27.36
CA THR A 64 0.59 -15.26 -27.15
C THR A 64 1.33 -15.03 -25.82
N PRO A 65 1.22 -15.92 -24.84
CA PRO A 65 1.94 -15.76 -23.56
C PRO A 65 3.46 -15.69 -23.79
N ASN A 66 4.10 -14.76 -23.13
CA ASN A 66 5.56 -14.59 -23.11
C ASN A 66 6.04 -14.61 -21.66
N LYS A 67 6.69 -15.70 -21.25
CA LYS A 67 7.15 -15.88 -19.86
C LYS A 67 8.12 -14.78 -19.40
N ALA A 68 8.97 -14.23 -20.27
CA ALA A 68 9.90 -13.17 -19.90
C ALA A 68 9.14 -11.90 -19.54
N VAL A 69 8.20 -11.49 -20.37
CA VAL A 69 7.33 -10.32 -20.13
C VAL A 69 6.50 -10.50 -18.86
N GLU A 70 5.91 -11.68 -18.66
CA GLU A 70 5.13 -11.98 -17.45
C GLU A 70 5.95 -11.85 -16.16
N ILE A 71 7.25 -12.21 -16.20
CA ILE A 71 8.14 -12.08 -15.04
C ILE A 71 8.54 -10.61 -14.83
N GLU A 72 8.83 -9.87 -15.90
CA GLU A 72 9.20 -8.45 -15.83
C GLU A 72 8.04 -7.60 -15.29
N ASP A 73 6.80 -7.94 -15.63
CA ASP A 73 5.59 -7.21 -15.20
C ASP A 73 5.23 -7.43 -13.72
N ILE A 74 5.88 -8.37 -12.99
CA ILE A 74 5.56 -8.62 -11.58
C ILE A 74 5.85 -7.40 -10.70
N TYR A 75 6.94 -6.68 -10.98
CA TYR A 75 7.39 -5.54 -10.19
C TYR A 75 7.53 -4.28 -11.04
N ALA A 76 7.13 -3.14 -10.48
CA ALA A 76 7.41 -1.84 -11.08
C ALA A 76 8.93 -1.66 -11.21
N PRO A 77 9.44 -1.20 -12.36
CA PRO A 77 10.87 -0.98 -12.55
C PRO A 77 11.42 0.01 -11.52
N PHE A 78 12.49 -0.37 -10.84
CA PHE A 78 13.17 0.48 -9.87
C PHE A 78 14.67 0.22 -9.88
N ALA A 79 15.44 1.25 -10.18
CA ALA A 79 16.90 1.19 -10.14
C ALA A 79 17.37 1.63 -8.74
N GLN A 80 17.70 0.67 -7.89
CA GLN A 80 18.34 0.96 -6.61
C GLN A 80 19.81 1.33 -6.78
N GLN A 81 20.32 2.21 -5.90
CA GLN A 81 21.76 2.43 -5.82
C GLN A 81 22.44 1.15 -5.32
N SER A 82 23.33 0.61 -6.13
CA SER A 82 24.05 -0.64 -5.82
C SER A 82 25.28 -0.46 -4.91
N GLU A 83 25.70 0.78 -4.67
CA GLU A 83 26.90 1.06 -3.89
C GLU A 83 26.57 1.41 -2.45
N ILE A 84 27.07 0.58 -1.52
CA ILE A 84 27.09 0.89 -0.09
C ILE A 84 28.26 1.86 0.14
N LYS A 85 27.95 3.14 0.33
CA LYS A 85 28.96 4.15 0.65
C LYS A 85 29.43 4.01 2.10
N GLU A 86 30.74 4.08 2.31
CA GLU A 86 31.28 4.22 3.66
C GLU A 86 30.88 5.59 4.25
N HIS A 87 30.14 5.56 5.34
CA HIS A 87 29.74 6.76 6.07
C HIS A 87 30.67 6.99 7.25
N LYS A 88 31.29 8.17 7.31
CA LYS A 88 32.22 8.55 8.38
C LYS A 88 31.53 9.11 9.62
N ASN A 89 30.39 9.79 9.43
CA ASN A 89 29.62 10.41 10.52
C ASN A 89 28.62 9.40 11.07
N LYS A 90 28.98 8.66 12.10
CA LYS A 90 28.12 7.61 12.71
C LYS A 90 27.84 7.94 14.18
N SER A 91 26.64 7.60 14.60
CA SER A 91 26.23 7.58 16.00
C SER A 91 25.91 6.15 16.43
N GLU A 92 26.19 5.81 17.69
CA GLU A 92 25.77 4.54 18.27
C GLU A 92 24.26 4.62 18.58
N LEU A 93 23.46 3.86 17.86
CA LEU A 93 21.99 3.83 18.02
C LEU A 93 21.51 2.41 18.30
N ARG A 94 20.47 2.30 19.14
CA ARG A 94 19.71 1.05 19.25
C ARG A 94 18.93 0.81 17.96
N LEU A 95 18.55 -0.42 17.68
CA LEU A 95 17.80 -0.77 16.46
C LEU A 95 16.52 0.06 16.31
N ILE A 96 15.76 0.26 17.40
CA ILE A 96 14.53 1.07 17.37
C ILE A 96 14.81 2.56 17.10
N ASP A 97 15.92 3.09 17.63
CA ASP A 97 16.29 4.49 17.43
C ASP A 97 16.78 4.73 15.99
N ALA A 98 17.42 3.74 15.37
CA ALA A 98 17.80 3.77 13.96
C ALA A 98 16.57 3.77 13.04
N ILE A 99 15.55 2.97 13.37
CA ILE A 99 14.26 2.96 12.68
C ILE A 99 13.57 4.34 12.81
N LYS A 100 13.48 4.86 14.04
CA LYS A 100 12.93 6.21 14.31
C LYS A 100 13.64 7.28 13.50
N ASN A 101 14.97 7.26 13.46
CA ASN A 101 15.77 8.18 12.67
C ASN A 101 15.48 8.03 11.16
N GLY A 102 15.34 6.80 10.65
CA GLY A 102 14.95 6.54 9.27
C GLY A 102 13.59 7.12 8.91
N ILE A 103 12.57 6.91 9.77
CA ILE A 103 11.21 7.47 9.55
C ILE A 103 11.27 9.01 9.56
N ASP A 104 11.99 9.60 10.50
CA ASP A 104 12.11 11.06 10.60
C ASP A 104 12.75 11.66 9.33
N GLN A 105 13.87 11.09 8.86
CA GLN A 105 14.51 11.52 7.62
C GLN A 105 13.65 11.29 6.37
N ALA A 106 12.85 10.21 6.34
CA ALA A 106 11.92 9.98 5.24
C ALA A 106 10.79 11.00 5.21
N LEU A 107 10.20 11.32 6.37
CA LEU A 107 9.18 12.36 6.49
C LEU A 107 9.72 13.76 6.12
N GLU A 108 10.99 14.03 6.37
CA GLU A 108 11.65 15.27 5.95
C GLU A 108 11.88 15.31 4.44
N LYS A 109 12.38 14.21 3.86
CA LYS A 109 12.71 14.10 2.44
C LYS A 109 11.48 14.04 1.52
N PHE A 110 10.41 13.36 1.95
CA PHE A 110 9.21 13.12 1.14
C PHE A 110 8.00 13.84 1.75
N PRO A 111 7.66 15.07 1.30
CA PRO A 111 6.50 15.82 1.80
C PRO A 111 5.16 15.09 1.60
N GLU A 112 5.07 14.22 0.58
CA GLU A 112 3.90 13.40 0.26
C GLU A 112 3.77 12.15 1.13
N LEU A 113 4.78 11.79 1.93
CA LEU A 113 4.77 10.60 2.76
C LEU A 113 3.79 10.75 3.92
N VAL A 114 2.93 9.75 4.08
CA VAL A 114 2.00 9.62 5.20
C VAL A 114 2.32 8.34 5.96
N ILE A 115 2.47 8.43 7.27
CA ILE A 115 2.53 7.26 8.15
C ILE A 115 1.22 7.12 8.91
N MET A 116 0.67 5.91 8.93
CA MET A 116 -0.60 5.61 9.60
C MET A 116 -0.55 4.28 10.36
N GLY A 117 -1.30 4.19 11.42
CA GLY A 117 -1.40 3.00 12.27
C GLY A 117 -2.13 3.30 13.56
N GLN A 118 -2.21 2.30 14.43
CA GLN A 118 -2.87 2.42 15.71
C GLN A 118 -1.91 3.05 16.74
N ASP A 119 -2.34 4.10 17.42
CA ASP A 119 -1.62 4.79 18.49
C ASP A 119 -0.25 5.38 18.09
N ILE A 120 -0.01 5.61 16.79
CA ILE A 120 1.29 6.07 16.29
C ILE A 120 1.50 7.58 16.40
N ALA A 121 0.43 8.38 16.52
CA ALA A 121 0.51 9.84 16.61
C ALA A 121 0.95 10.29 18.00
N GLU A 122 0.04 10.76 18.84
CA GLU A 122 0.35 11.36 20.15
C GLU A 122 1.05 10.38 21.11
N TYR A 123 0.70 9.09 21.05
CA TYR A 123 1.35 8.06 21.87
C TYR A 123 2.73 7.64 21.33
N GLY A 124 2.98 7.81 20.03
CA GLY A 124 4.25 7.49 19.38
C GLY A 124 4.48 6.01 19.10
N GLY A 125 3.41 5.22 19.03
CA GLY A 125 3.43 3.78 18.80
C GLY A 125 3.80 2.97 20.07
N VAL A 126 3.49 1.68 20.05
CA VAL A 126 3.74 0.76 21.18
C VAL A 126 5.24 0.70 21.53
N PHE A 127 6.10 0.78 20.54
CA PHE A 127 7.56 0.72 20.71
C PHE A 127 8.26 2.07 20.63
N LYS A 128 7.50 3.18 20.52
CA LYS A 128 8.00 4.56 20.46
C LYS A 128 8.79 4.89 19.19
N ALA A 129 8.52 4.18 18.10
CA ALA A 129 9.18 4.45 16.82
C ALA A 129 8.77 5.79 16.17
N THR A 130 7.57 6.30 16.50
CA THR A 130 7.01 7.53 15.93
C THR A 130 6.82 8.66 16.96
N GLU A 131 7.37 8.48 18.18
CA GLU A 131 7.24 9.46 19.25
C GLU A 131 7.83 10.84 18.88
N GLY A 132 7.03 11.90 19.04
CA GLY A 132 7.39 13.28 18.70
C GLY A 132 7.19 13.64 17.21
N MET A 133 6.79 12.71 16.37
CA MET A 133 6.64 12.96 14.93
C MET A 133 5.37 13.72 14.59
N VAL A 134 4.27 13.52 15.32
CA VAL A 134 3.03 14.24 15.07
C VAL A 134 3.17 15.74 15.36
N GLU A 135 3.95 16.10 16.38
CA GLU A 135 4.25 17.50 16.71
C GLU A 135 5.11 18.16 15.61
N LYS A 136 6.05 17.41 15.01
CA LYS A 136 6.95 17.91 13.97
C LYS A 136 6.28 17.99 12.59
N TYR A 137 5.48 16.98 12.22
CA TYR A 137 4.98 16.82 10.85
C TYR A 137 3.46 16.99 10.70
N GLY A 138 2.74 17.09 11.81
CA GLY A 138 1.30 17.30 11.83
C GLY A 138 0.47 16.02 11.65
N LYS A 139 -0.82 16.11 12.02
CA LYS A 139 -1.78 15.00 12.01
C LYS A 139 -2.16 14.52 10.61
N ASP A 140 -1.95 15.34 9.59
CA ASP A 140 -2.22 14.94 8.20
C ASP A 140 -1.17 13.95 7.68
N ARG A 141 0.01 13.95 8.26
CA ARG A 141 1.11 13.07 7.85
C ARG A 141 1.42 11.95 8.85
N VAL A 142 1.12 12.14 10.13
CA VAL A 142 1.28 11.11 11.19
C VAL A 142 -0.09 10.86 11.81
N ARG A 143 -0.72 9.75 11.42
CA ARG A 143 -2.17 9.55 11.63
C ARG A 143 -2.48 8.32 12.47
N ASN A 144 -3.21 8.53 13.56
CA ASN A 144 -3.89 7.43 14.23
C ASN A 144 -5.02 6.89 13.37
N THR A 145 -5.22 5.58 13.41
CA THR A 145 -6.36 4.91 12.78
C THR A 145 -7.17 4.14 13.82
N PRO A 146 -8.45 3.85 13.54
CA PRO A 146 -9.18 2.82 14.26
C PRO A 146 -8.47 1.46 14.13
N LEU A 147 -8.86 0.50 14.98
CA LEU A 147 -8.37 -0.88 14.96
C LEU A 147 -9.05 -1.65 13.80
N CYS A 148 -8.44 -1.56 12.61
CA CYS A 148 -8.99 -2.15 11.39
C CYS A 148 -7.88 -2.37 10.32
N GLU A 149 -6.99 -3.32 10.54
CA GLU A 149 -5.77 -3.52 9.76
C GLU A 149 -6.03 -3.68 8.26
N SER A 150 -7.10 -4.38 7.89
CA SER A 150 -7.50 -4.51 6.47
C SER A 150 -7.80 -3.16 5.82
N ALA A 151 -8.52 -2.28 6.53
CA ALA A 151 -8.84 -0.95 6.03
C ALA A 151 -7.60 -0.04 5.99
N ILE A 152 -6.67 -0.19 6.95
CA ILE A 152 -5.43 0.59 6.98
C ILE A 152 -4.56 0.25 5.76
N VAL A 153 -4.39 -1.05 5.46
CA VAL A 153 -3.66 -1.50 4.24
C VAL A 153 -4.35 -0.98 2.98
N GLY A 154 -5.68 -1.06 2.90
CA GLY A 154 -6.44 -0.54 1.77
C GLY A 154 -6.32 0.98 1.61
N ALA A 155 -6.30 1.72 2.71
CA ALA A 155 -6.10 3.17 2.71
C ALA A 155 -4.67 3.55 2.24
N ALA A 156 -3.66 2.81 2.68
CA ALA A 156 -2.28 2.99 2.22
C ALA A 156 -2.16 2.79 0.71
N LEU A 157 -2.80 1.74 0.17
CA LEU A 157 -2.90 1.52 -1.27
C LEU A 157 -3.61 2.67 -1.98
N GLY A 158 -4.72 3.15 -1.43
CA GLY A 158 -5.45 4.29 -1.97
C GLY A 158 -4.62 5.58 -2.02
N LEU A 159 -3.78 5.83 -1.02
CA LEU A 159 -2.81 6.93 -1.02
C LEU A 159 -1.78 6.76 -2.15
N SER A 160 -1.23 5.56 -2.33
CA SER A 160 -0.28 5.27 -3.41
C SER A 160 -0.89 5.54 -4.79
N ILE A 161 -2.10 5.05 -5.07
CA ILE A 161 -2.82 5.32 -6.33
C ILE A 161 -3.02 6.83 -6.55
N ARG A 162 -3.07 7.63 -5.48
CA ARG A 162 -3.15 9.10 -5.55
C ARG A 162 -1.79 9.79 -5.54
N GLY A 163 -0.69 9.08 -5.83
CA GLY A 163 0.66 9.62 -5.93
C GLY A 163 1.28 10.01 -4.60
N LYS A 164 0.83 9.40 -3.49
CA LYS A 164 1.41 9.55 -2.16
C LYS A 164 2.24 8.33 -1.82
N LYS A 165 3.25 8.52 -0.95
CA LYS A 165 3.93 7.40 -0.30
C LYS A 165 3.26 7.08 1.03
N ALA A 166 3.18 5.81 1.39
CA ALA A 166 2.53 5.41 2.63
C ALA A 166 3.38 4.42 3.44
N ILE A 167 3.56 4.71 4.72
CA ILE A 167 3.98 3.71 5.71
C ILE A 167 2.75 3.32 6.52
N MET A 168 2.46 2.04 6.58
CA MET A 168 1.46 1.46 7.44
C MET A 168 2.16 0.66 8.55
N GLU A 169 1.85 0.99 9.82
CA GLU A 169 2.37 0.26 10.96
C GLU A 169 1.32 -0.74 11.46
N MET A 170 1.68 -2.03 11.48
CA MET A 170 1.03 -3.02 12.32
C MET A 170 1.58 -2.89 13.74
N GLN A 171 0.74 -2.87 14.78
CA GLN A 171 1.25 -2.87 16.16
C GLN A 171 2.10 -4.12 16.45
N PHE A 172 1.67 -5.26 15.91
CA PHE A 172 2.39 -6.53 15.90
C PHE A 172 2.16 -7.25 14.58
N ALA A 173 3.18 -7.95 14.09
CA ALA A 173 3.08 -8.75 12.87
C ALA A 173 2.00 -9.85 12.96
N ASP A 174 1.68 -10.28 14.17
CA ASP A 174 0.61 -11.24 14.46
C ASP A 174 -0.75 -10.80 13.86
N PHE A 175 -1.02 -9.49 13.82
CA PHE A 175 -2.29 -8.93 13.33
C PHE A 175 -2.35 -8.78 11.82
N VAL A 176 -1.27 -9.09 11.11
CA VAL A 176 -1.23 -9.02 9.63
C VAL A 176 -2.25 -9.95 8.96
N THR A 177 -2.69 -10.99 9.67
CA THR A 177 -3.74 -11.91 9.18
C THR A 177 -5.05 -11.20 8.86
N VAL A 178 -5.40 -10.13 9.59
CA VAL A 178 -6.60 -9.32 9.32
C VAL A 178 -6.47 -8.56 7.99
N GLY A 179 -5.25 -8.13 7.64
CA GLY A 179 -4.96 -7.44 6.38
C GLY A 179 -4.54 -8.36 5.22
N PHE A 180 -4.50 -9.68 5.42
CA PHE A 180 -3.90 -10.64 4.50
C PHE A 180 -4.44 -10.51 3.06
N ASN A 181 -5.76 -10.44 2.90
CA ASN A 181 -6.38 -10.28 1.58
C ASN A 181 -5.93 -8.98 0.87
N GLN A 182 -5.84 -7.87 1.60
CA GLN A 182 -5.39 -6.60 1.02
C GLN A 182 -3.93 -6.67 0.55
N ILE A 183 -3.09 -7.39 1.30
CA ILE A 183 -1.68 -7.55 0.96
C ILE A 183 -1.51 -8.45 -0.27
N VAL A 184 -2.05 -9.68 -0.23
CA VAL A 184 -1.76 -10.69 -1.26
C VAL A 184 -2.57 -10.53 -2.54
N ASN A 185 -3.78 -9.96 -2.47
CA ASN A 185 -4.68 -9.82 -3.63
C ASN A 185 -4.72 -8.40 -4.19
N ASN A 186 -4.44 -7.38 -3.41
CA ASN A 186 -4.48 -6.01 -3.88
C ASN A 186 -3.07 -5.42 -4.02
N LEU A 187 -2.30 -5.26 -2.95
CA LEU A 187 -0.94 -4.69 -3.03
C LEU A 187 -0.04 -5.47 -3.96
N ALA A 188 0.11 -6.77 -3.73
CA ALA A 188 1.04 -7.62 -4.47
C ALA A 188 0.77 -7.69 -5.98
N LYS A 189 -0.48 -7.50 -6.38
CA LYS A 189 -0.92 -7.69 -7.78
C LYS A 189 -1.24 -6.40 -8.51
N LEU A 190 -1.08 -5.25 -7.85
CA LEU A 190 -1.47 -3.97 -8.43
C LEU A 190 -0.68 -3.69 -9.70
N HIS A 191 0.64 -3.77 -9.64
CA HIS A 191 1.49 -3.49 -10.79
C HIS A 191 1.24 -4.48 -11.91
N TYR A 192 1.33 -5.77 -11.65
CA TYR A 192 1.10 -6.83 -12.64
C TYR A 192 -0.24 -6.68 -13.38
N ARG A 193 -1.30 -6.27 -12.67
CA ARG A 193 -2.64 -6.18 -13.25
C ARG A 193 -2.92 -4.87 -13.96
N TRP A 194 -2.42 -3.75 -13.45
CA TRP A 194 -2.79 -2.41 -13.95
C TRP A 194 -1.60 -1.51 -14.30
N GLY A 195 -0.37 -1.95 -14.06
CA GLY A 195 0.82 -1.14 -14.29
C GLY A 195 1.00 0.00 -13.29
N GLU A 196 0.21 0.03 -12.22
CA GLU A 196 0.25 1.09 -11.21
C GLU A 196 1.26 0.78 -10.11
N ASN A 197 1.85 1.82 -9.53
CA ASN A 197 2.75 1.67 -8.40
C ASN A 197 1.99 1.39 -7.10
N ALA A 198 2.63 0.62 -6.20
CA ALA A 198 2.16 0.40 -4.84
C ALA A 198 3.22 0.88 -3.85
N ASP A 199 3.43 2.20 -3.76
CA ASP A 199 4.37 2.88 -2.85
C ASP A 199 3.96 2.71 -1.38
N VAL A 200 3.92 1.47 -0.90
CA VAL A 200 3.43 1.12 0.43
C VAL A 200 4.48 0.31 1.19
N VAL A 201 4.86 0.81 2.34
CA VAL A 201 5.68 0.08 3.32
C VAL A 201 4.79 -0.43 4.45
N ILE A 202 4.85 -1.72 4.75
CA ILE A 202 4.18 -2.32 5.90
C ILE A 202 5.24 -2.64 6.95
N ARG A 203 5.32 -1.81 8.00
CA ARG A 203 6.19 -2.03 9.16
C ARG A 203 5.52 -2.97 10.15
N MET A 204 6.26 -3.97 10.62
CA MET A 204 5.71 -4.99 11.51
C MET A 204 6.71 -5.41 12.60
N PRO A 205 6.49 -5.03 13.86
CA PRO A 205 7.19 -5.63 14.99
C PRO A 205 6.86 -7.13 15.07
N THR A 206 7.86 -8.00 14.93
CA THR A 206 7.71 -9.46 14.83
C THR A 206 8.52 -10.23 15.88
N GLY A 207 8.29 -11.52 16.01
CA GLY A 207 9.04 -12.42 16.88
C GLY A 207 8.65 -12.32 18.35
N ALA A 208 9.28 -13.16 19.18
CA ALA A 208 9.11 -13.19 20.64
C ALA A 208 9.88 -12.05 21.33
N GLY A 209 9.78 -11.97 22.65
CA GLY A 209 10.57 -11.07 23.48
C GLY A 209 9.82 -10.14 24.41
N VAL A 210 8.48 -10.02 24.28
CA VAL A 210 7.66 -9.17 25.16
C VAL A 210 6.87 -9.93 26.22
N GLY A 211 6.85 -11.27 26.16
CA GLY A 211 6.13 -12.10 27.13
C GLY A 211 4.61 -12.01 27.08
N ALA A 212 4.04 -11.59 25.96
CA ALA A 212 2.60 -11.34 25.78
C ALA A 212 1.84 -12.54 25.17
N GLY A 213 2.43 -13.73 25.18
CA GLY A 213 1.79 -14.97 24.72
C GLY A 213 1.78 -15.15 23.21
N PRO A 214 1.05 -16.18 22.69
CA PRO A 214 1.15 -16.61 21.30
C PRO A 214 0.62 -15.60 20.28
N PHE A 215 -0.26 -14.70 20.66
CA PHE A 215 -0.84 -13.69 19.76
C PHE A 215 0.04 -12.44 19.59
N HIS A 216 1.24 -12.41 20.19
CA HIS A 216 2.18 -11.30 20.13
C HIS A 216 3.62 -11.78 19.96
N SER A 217 3.83 -13.02 19.52
CA SER A 217 5.16 -13.64 19.52
C SER A 217 5.46 -14.42 18.24
N GLN A 218 4.63 -14.31 17.21
CA GLN A 218 4.78 -15.06 15.97
C GLN A 218 5.88 -14.44 15.07
N SER A 219 6.48 -15.31 14.24
CA SER A 219 7.34 -14.96 13.13
C SER A 219 6.67 -15.49 11.86
N ASN A 220 6.00 -14.62 11.12
CA ASN A 220 5.08 -15.01 10.06
C ASN A 220 5.50 -14.49 8.67
N GLU A 221 6.73 -14.05 8.50
CA GLU A 221 7.32 -13.60 7.25
C GLU A 221 7.22 -14.66 6.14
N ALA A 222 7.36 -15.95 6.48
CA ALA A 222 7.28 -17.05 5.53
C ALA A 222 5.92 -17.16 4.81
N TRP A 223 4.84 -16.63 5.38
CA TRP A 223 3.52 -16.63 4.73
C TRP A 223 3.48 -15.82 3.44
N PHE A 224 4.42 -14.89 3.27
CA PHE A 224 4.43 -13.96 2.15
C PHE A 224 5.51 -14.25 1.10
N PHE A 225 6.51 -15.09 1.40
CA PHE A 225 7.64 -15.37 0.50
C PHE A 225 7.24 -15.91 -0.89
N HIS A 226 6.15 -16.63 -0.97
CA HIS A 226 5.66 -17.18 -2.25
C HIS A 226 4.55 -16.34 -2.88
N THR A 227 4.42 -15.08 -2.47
CA THR A 227 3.48 -14.13 -3.08
C THR A 227 4.26 -13.16 -4.00
N PRO A 228 4.26 -13.40 -5.35
CA PRO A 228 4.91 -12.49 -6.28
C PRO A 228 4.34 -11.06 -6.17
N GLY A 229 5.20 -10.05 -6.36
CA GLY A 229 4.85 -8.65 -6.25
C GLY A 229 5.06 -8.04 -4.86
N LEU A 230 5.43 -8.84 -3.85
CA LEU A 230 5.87 -8.35 -2.54
C LEU A 230 7.37 -8.43 -2.42
N LYS A 231 7.99 -7.41 -1.80
CA LYS A 231 9.35 -7.46 -1.30
C LYS A 231 9.34 -7.58 0.22
N ILE A 232 10.29 -8.33 0.78
CA ILE A 232 10.34 -8.61 2.21
C ILE A 232 11.75 -8.34 2.70
N VAL A 233 11.87 -7.52 3.76
CA VAL A 233 13.12 -7.23 4.42
C VAL A 233 13.02 -7.52 5.92
N TYR A 234 14.12 -8.01 6.50
CA TYR A 234 14.18 -8.37 7.91
C TYR A 234 15.58 -8.02 8.45
N PRO A 235 15.81 -6.75 8.83
CA PRO A 235 17.14 -6.28 9.23
C PRO A 235 17.59 -6.94 10.54
N SER A 236 18.89 -7.24 10.60
CA SER A 236 19.55 -7.87 11.75
C SER A 236 20.48 -6.93 12.53
N ASN A 237 20.65 -5.69 12.08
CA ASN A 237 21.46 -4.68 12.76
C ASN A 237 20.88 -3.26 12.56
N PRO A 238 21.26 -2.26 13.39
CA PRO A 238 20.69 -0.92 13.33
C PRO A 238 20.97 -0.17 12.02
N ALA A 239 22.14 -0.35 11.40
CA ALA A 239 22.46 0.33 10.15
C ALA A 239 21.58 -0.17 9.01
N ASP A 240 21.42 -1.49 8.88
CA ASP A 240 20.53 -2.08 7.88
C ASP A 240 19.06 -1.77 8.19
N ALA A 241 18.66 -1.70 9.45
CA ALA A 241 17.28 -1.33 9.81
C ALA A 241 16.90 0.05 9.26
N LYS A 242 17.79 1.04 9.40
CA LYS A 242 17.59 2.37 8.79
C LYS A 242 17.68 2.31 7.27
N GLY A 243 18.74 1.72 6.73
CA GLY A 243 19.00 1.73 5.28
C GLY A 243 17.98 0.97 4.47
N LEU A 244 17.54 -0.22 4.92
CA LEU A 244 16.50 -1.01 4.27
C LEU A 244 15.11 -0.34 4.37
N LEU A 245 14.80 0.29 5.51
CA LEU A 245 13.56 1.04 5.65
C LEU A 245 13.49 2.23 4.67
N LEU A 246 14.58 2.97 4.55
CA LEU A 246 14.67 4.08 3.59
C LEU A 246 14.60 3.59 2.13
N ALA A 247 15.25 2.47 1.82
CA ALA A 247 15.14 1.83 0.50
C ALA A 247 13.71 1.36 0.21
N ALA A 248 13.04 0.79 1.21
CA ALA A 248 11.64 0.37 1.10
C ALA A 248 10.69 1.55 0.81
N ILE A 249 10.94 2.72 1.39
CA ILE A 249 10.14 3.93 1.16
C ILE A 249 10.40 4.52 -0.24
N GLU A 250 11.61 4.36 -0.78
CA GLU A 250 11.91 4.79 -2.15
C GLU A 250 11.32 3.85 -3.21
N ASP A 251 11.18 2.57 -2.90
CA ASP A 251 10.72 1.55 -3.83
C ASP A 251 9.25 1.77 -4.23
N PRO A 252 8.91 1.76 -5.53
CA PRO A 252 7.53 1.89 -5.99
C PRO A 252 6.69 0.61 -5.82
N ASN A 253 7.29 -0.46 -5.30
CA ASN A 253 6.64 -1.72 -5.03
C ASN A 253 6.32 -1.88 -3.53
N PRO A 254 5.35 -2.72 -3.15
CA PRO A 254 5.03 -2.92 -1.75
C PRO A 254 6.16 -3.69 -1.04
N VAL A 255 6.64 -3.12 0.06
CA VAL A 255 7.71 -3.71 0.87
C VAL A 255 7.21 -3.99 2.30
N MET A 256 7.36 -5.23 2.74
CA MET A 256 7.07 -5.67 4.09
C MET A 256 8.37 -5.63 4.92
N VAL A 257 8.39 -4.81 5.96
CA VAL A 257 9.55 -4.63 6.85
C VAL A 257 9.26 -5.31 8.17
N PHE A 258 9.86 -6.46 8.39
CA PHE A 258 9.77 -7.20 9.65
C PHE A 258 10.88 -6.75 10.59
N GLU A 259 10.52 -6.40 11.82
CA GLU A 259 11.44 -5.84 12.81
C GLU A 259 11.39 -6.68 14.08
N HIS A 260 12.48 -7.38 14.42
CA HIS A 260 12.47 -8.29 15.58
C HIS A 260 12.43 -7.51 16.90
N LYS A 261 11.32 -7.64 17.63
CA LYS A 261 11.06 -6.89 18.87
C LYS A 261 12.12 -7.05 19.96
N ALA A 262 12.68 -8.26 20.11
CA ALA A 262 13.73 -8.49 21.08
C ALA A 262 15.01 -7.68 20.78
N LEU A 263 15.26 -7.35 19.51
CA LEU A 263 16.44 -6.58 19.09
C LEU A 263 16.27 -5.07 19.26
N TYR A 264 15.05 -4.57 19.40
CA TYR A 264 14.76 -3.15 19.44
C TYR A 264 15.63 -2.37 20.43
N ARG A 265 15.81 -2.90 21.63
CA ARG A 265 16.53 -2.24 22.73
C ARG A 265 17.78 -2.97 23.19
N SER A 266 17.94 -4.23 22.78
CA SER A 266 19.09 -5.05 23.16
C SER A 266 20.26 -4.95 22.17
N LEU A 267 19.99 -4.48 20.95
CA LEU A 267 21.01 -4.39 19.89
C LEU A 267 21.29 -2.93 19.57
N SER A 268 22.55 -2.53 19.69
CA SER A 268 23.07 -1.23 19.28
C SER A 268 24.18 -1.40 18.24
N GLY A 269 24.45 -0.34 17.47
CA GLY A 269 25.52 -0.31 16.49
C GLY A 269 25.68 1.06 15.85
N GLY A 270 26.78 1.24 15.12
CA GLY A 270 27.11 2.48 14.44
C GLY A 270 26.20 2.72 13.23
N VAL A 271 25.39 3.76 13.28
CA VAL A 271 24.46 4.18 12.21
C VAL A 271 24.89 5.52 11.66
N SER A 272 24.94 5.68 10.33
CA SER A 272 25.20 6.98 9.72
C SER A 272 24.13 7.99 10.08
N ASN A 273 24.56 9.21 10.40
CA ASN A 273 23.66 10.35 10.61
C ASN A 273 23.10 10.92 9.29
N ASP A 274 23.77 10.61 8.17
CA ASP A 274 23.32 11.01 6.84
C ASP A 274 22.16 10.13 6.35
N TYR A 275 21.44 10.61 5.35
CA TYR A 275 20.47 9.80 4.61
C TYR A 275 21.20 8.79 3.73
N TYR A 276 20.83 7.53 3.79
CA TYR A 276 21.36 6.46 2.95
C TYR A 276 20.36 5.32 2.78
N THR A 277 20.51 4.54 1.74
CA THR A 277 19.73 3.32 1.50
C THR A 277 20.65 2.10 1.48
N THR A 278 20.11 0.97 1.93
CA THR A 278 20.70 -0.37 1.74
C THR A 278 19.87 -1.07 0.66
N PRO A 279 20.49 -1.64 -0.39
CA PRO A 279 19.76 -2.31 -1.47
C PRO A 279 18.90 -3.48 -0.97
N ILE A 280 17.70 -3.62 -1.56
CA ILE A 280 16.73 -4.70 -1.30
C ILE A 280 16.85 -5.77 -2.38
#